data_6f922fc1192e17ab10f8c2b86756df3c
#
_entry.id   6f922fc1192e17ab10f8c2b86756df3c
#
_cell.length_a   1.000
_cell.length_b   1.000
_cell.length_c   1.000
_cell.angle_alpha   90.00
_cell.angle_beta   90.00
_cell.angle_gamma   90.00
#
_symmetry.space_group_name_H-M   'P 1'
#
loop_
_entity.id
_entity.type
_entity.pdbx_description
1 polymer ?
#
loop_
_entity_poly.entity_id
_entity_poly.type
_entity_poly.pdbx_seq_one_letter_code
_entity_poly.pdbx_strand_id
1 'polypeptide(L)'
;LDTMEEIVSREHVIKNIRERCHCPIVSIRELLVGANNLLVDNSSCMEGLIDHFVKEHGMKKLCFMTGPKDHWDAQERLLCFKRKMDEYGLSYGEHQIFYGDFWKNKGKEACDWFLAEGEPQPEGIICANDYMATAVASELIRRGYRIPQDIAVSGYDGMRSTLSFTPCITTATVPFFEMGRRAVQIIDKKQDCPEKVENVFFDAVLQPMESCGCMASEGQEVMTIRQRMYETENIGQNREMQFHFMSIHMSECHTIDEVGQKIGRYIYNIEAVSYKHLTLPTIA
;
A
#
# COMPACT_ATOMS: atom_id res chain seq x y z
N LEU A 1 -13.33 8.70 -2.35
CA LEU A 1 -14.48 9.26 -1.63
C LEU A 1 -14.98 8.21 -0.67
N ASP A 2 -14.43 8.21 0.55
CA ASP A 2 -15.20 7.73 1.69
C ASP A 2 -16.29 8.78 1.87
N THR A 3 -17.43 8.51 1.33
CA THR A 3 -18.59 9.40 1.48
C THR A 3 -18.97 9.44 2.96
N MET A 4 -19.58 10.52 3.41
CA MET A 4 -20.19 10.59 4.75
C MET A 4 -21.05 9.34 5.04
N GLU A 5 -21.58 8.68 4.02
CA GLU A 5 -22.31 7.41 4.11
C GLU A 5 -21.42 6.22 4.52
N GLU A 6 -20.15 6.15 4.09
CA GLU A 6 -19.23 5.07 4.52
C GLU A 6 -18.76 5.27 5.97
N ILE A 7 -18.51 6.50 6.38
CA ILE A 7 -18.16 6.82 7.78
C ILE A 7 -19.36 6.49 8.69
N VAL A 8 -20.54 6.91 8.31
CA VAL A 8 -21.79 6.57 9.02
C VAL A 8 -22.04 5.07 9.01
N SER A 9 -21.69 4.36 7.93
CA SER A 9 -21.76 2.90 7.83
C SER A 9 -20.82 2.20 8.82
N ARG A 10 -19.58 2.67 8.97
CA ARG A 10 -18.59 2.08 9.90
C ARG A 10 -18.96 2.28 11.37
N GLU A 11 -19.35 3.50 11.75
CA GLU A 11 -19.87 3.78 13.10
C GLU A 11 -21.15 2.96 13.41
N HIS A 12 -22.02 2.80 12.41
CA HIS A 12 -23.21 1.99 12.53
C HIS A 12 -22.90 0.50 12.73
N VAL A 13 -21.89 -0.04 12.01
CA VAL A 13 -21.42 -1.42 12.18
C VAL A 13 -20.89 -1.62 13.59
N ILE A 14 -20.03 -0.73 14.09
CA ILE A 14 -19.48 -0.84 15.45
C ILE A 14 -20.59 -0.75 16.51
N LYS A 15 -21.53 0.17 16.33
CA LYS A 15 -22.69 0.30 17.21
C LYS A 15 -23.51 -0.98 17.23
N ASN A 16 -23.83 -1.55 16.06
CA ASN A 16 -24.58 -2.80 15.94
C ASN A 16 -23.85 -3.99 16.55
N ILE A 17 -22.51 -4.07 16.39
CA ILE A 17 -21.71 -5.12 17.03
C ILE A 17 -21.81 -4.99 18.55
N ARG A 18 -21.65 -3.77 19.09
CA ARG A 18 -21.72 -3.52 20.53
C ARG A 18 -23.07 -3.80 21.15
N GLU A 19 -24.14 -3.47 20.45
CA GLU A 19 -25.51 -3.74 20.91
C GLU A 19 -25.85 -5.25 20.98
N ARG A 20 -25.16 -6.06 20.16
CA ARG A 20 -25.42 -7.50 20.04
C ARG A 20 -24.34 -8.38 20.66
N CYS A 21 -23.14 -7.84 20.89
CA CYS A 21 -22.00 -8.60 21.35
C CYS A 21 -21.20 -7.77 22.38
N HIS A 22 -21.05 -8.29 23.59
CA HIS A 22 -20.25 -7.66 24.63
C HIS A 22 -18.75 -8.00 24.53
N CYS A 23 -18.27 -8.32 23.32
CA CYS A 23 -16.87 -8.62 23.08
C CYS A 23 -16.03 -7.35 22.90
N PRO A 24 -14.77 -7.36 23.32
CA PRO A 24 -13.83 -6.28 23.00
C PRO A 24 -13.60 -6.22 21.49
N ILE A 25 -13.63 -5.01 20.94
CA ILE A 25 -13.36 -4.74 19.53
C ILE A 25 -11.94 -4.20 19.42
N VAL A 26 -11.16 -4.73 18.46
CA VAL A 26 -9.81 -4.25 18.12
C VAL A 26 -9.78 -3.86 16.65
N SER A 27 -9.40 -2.61 16.39
CA SER A 27 -9.09 -2.10 15.05
C SER A 27 -7.59 -2.14 14.82
N ILE A 28 -7.15 -2.49 13.63
CA ILE A 28 -5.75 -2.50 13.22
C ILE A 28 -5.57 -1.52 12.06
N ARG A 29 -4.67 -0.54 12.24
CA ARG A 29 -4.34 0.55 11.30
C ARG A 29 -5.43 1.61 11.09
N GLU A 30 -6.57 1.48 11.70
CA GLU A 30 -7.65 2.45 11.54
C GLU A 30 -8.13 2.91 12.92
N LEU A 31 -8.30 4.23 13.09
CA LEU A 31 -8.82 4.81 14.31
C LEU A 31 -10.36 4.69 14.31
N LEU A 32 -10.88 3.80 15.13
CA LEU A 32 -12.31 3.62 15.33
C LEU A 32 -12.74 4.06 16.73
N VAL A 33 -13.69 4.97 16.79
CA VAL A 33 -14.24 5.46 18.05
C VAL A 33 -14.89 4.29 18.82
N GLY A 34 -14.41 4.08 20.03
CA GLY A 34 -14.94 3.04 20.90
C GLY A 34 -14.36 1.65 20.68
N ALA A 35 -13.41 1.44 19.81
CA ALA A 35 -12.62 0.23 19.69
C ALA A 35 -11.23 0.41 20.34
N ASN A 36 -10.56 -0.69 20.66
CA ASN A 36 -9.11 -0.65 20.91
C ASN A 36 -8.41 -0.48 19.58
N ASN A 37 -7.51 0.48 19.48
CA ASN A 37 -6.88 0.79 18.20
C ASN A 37 -5.39 0.46 18.25
N LEU A 38 -4.93 -0.34 17.30
CA LEU A 38 -3.53 -0.62 17.05
C LEU A 38 -3.11 0.16 15.83
N LEU A 39 -2.40 1.24 16.05
CA LEU A 39 -2.06 2.24 15.04
C LEU A 39 -0.56 2.19 14.73
N VAL A 40 -0.18 2.66 13.56
CA VAL A 40 1.22 2.85 13.19
C VAL A 40 1.58 4.32 13.39
N ASP A 41 2.71 4.60 14.04
CA ASP A 41 3.31 5.92 13.99
C ASP A 41 3.95 6.10 12.60
N ASN A 42 3.23 6.80 11.73
CA ASN A 42 3.68 7.07 10.38
C ASN A 42 4.85 8.07 10.34
N SER A 43 5.00 8.91 11.39
CA SER A 43 5.92 10.04 11.33
C SER A 43 7.37 9.61 11.47
N SER A 44 7.73 8.90 12.53
CA SER A 44 9.12 8.59 12.84
C SER A 44 9.85 7.86 11.71
N CYS A 45 9.21 6.86 11.12
CA CYS A 45 9.84 6.07 10.06
C CYS A 45 9.79 6.74 8.68
N MET A 46 8.72 7.48 8.36
CA MET A 46 8.67 8.25 7.12
C MET A 46 9.73 9.36 7.12
N GLU A 47 9.90 10.03 8.24
CA GLU A 47 10.99 11.01 8.40
C GLU A 47 12.36 10.35 8.27
N GLY A 48 12.57 9.20 8.93
CA GLY A 48 13.80 8.44 8.83
C GLY A 48 14.12 8.01 7.39
N LEU A 49 13.10 7.67 6.61
CA LEU A 49 13.26 7.31 5.21
C LEU A 49 13.65 8.52 4.35
N ILE A 50 13.05 9.69 4.57
CA ILE A 50 13.42 10.93 3.88
C ILE A 50 14.83 11.37 4.30
N ASP A 51 15.14 11.31 5.62
CA ASP A 51 16.47 11.57 6.15
C ASP A 51 17.52 10.69 5.48
N HIS A 52 17.22 9.42 5.29
CA HIS A 52 18.11 8.48 4.62
C HIS A 52 18.43 8.89 3.17
N PHE A 53 17.40 9.29 2.39
CA PHE A 53 17.61 9.76 1.03
C PHE A 53 18.40 11.08 0.97
N VAL A 54 18.13 12.00 1.91
CA VAL A 54 18.81 13.31 1.92
C VAL A 54 20.20 13.23 2.54
N LYS A 55 20.35 12.59 3.71
CA LYS A 55 21.62 12.61 4.46
C LYS A 55 22.61 11.57 3.95
N GLU A 56 22.16 10.32 3.72
CA GLU A 56 23.06 9.23 3.34
C GLU A 56 23.34 9.24 1.82
N HIS A 57 22.35 9.61 0.99
CA HIS A 57 22.50 9.63 -0.47
C HIS A 57 22.65 11.03 -1.08
N GLY A 58 22.51 12.09 -0.29
CA GLY A 58 22.70 13.47 -0.75
C GLY A 58 21.65 13.97 -1.74
N MET A 59 20.51 13.29 -1.83
CA MET A 59 19.45 13.60 -2.79
C MET A 59 18.72 14.88 -2.40
N LYS A 60 18.43 15.71 -3.40
CA LYS A 60 17.77 17.02 -3.23
C LYS A 60 16.47 17.14 -4.02
N LYS A 61 16.30 16.34 -5.06
CA LYS A 61 15.12 16.34 -5.92
C LYS A 61 14.29 15.11 -5.65
N LEU A 62 13.48 15.16 -4.61
CA LEU A 62 12.61 14.07 -4.19
C LEU A 62 11.18 14.28 -4.68
N CYS A 63 10.56 13.21 -5.15
CA CYS A 63 9.14 13.14 -5.44
C CYS A 63 8.42 12.20 -4.46
N PHE A 64 7.15 12.46 -4.23
CA PHE A 64 6.33 11.68 -3.31
C PHE A 64 5.04 11.18 -3.97
N MET A 65 4.87 9.87 -4.02
CA MET A 65 3.60 9.26 -4.41
C MET A 65 2.82 8.92 -3.14
N THR A 66 1.82 9.77 -2.80
CA THR A 66 0.93 9.55 -1.67
C THR A 66 -0.23 8.62 -2.03
N GLY A 67 -1.03 8.20 -1.06
CA GLY A 67 -2.28 7.46 -1.27
C GLY A 67 -3.47 8.37 -1.57
N PRO A 68 -4.70 7.86 -1.41
CA PRO A 68 -5.93 8.65 -1.58
C PRO A 68 -5.96 9.88 -0.66
N LYS A 69 -6.54 10.98 -1.15
CA LYS A 69 -6.56 12.27 -0.43
C LYS A 69 -7.24 12.19 0.94
N ASP A 70 -8.26 11.37 1.05
CA ASP A 70 -9.09 11.26 2.26
C ASP A 70 -8.62 10.16 3.22
N HIS A 71 -7.51 9.45 2.89
CA HIS A 71 -6.98 8.38 3.71
C HIS A 71 -6.01 8.92 4.77
N TRP A 72 -6.22 8.58 6.04
CA TRP A 72 -5.41 9.06 7.16
C TRP A 72 -3.90 8.83 6.98
N ASP A 73 -3.48 7.58 6.74
CA ASP A 73 -2.07 7.27 6.54
C ASP A 73 -1.44 8.05 5.37
N ALA A 74 -2.22 8.29 4.29
CA ALA A 74 -1.74 9.06 3.14
C ALA A 74 -1.47 10.52 3.49
N GLN A 75 -2.38 11.13 4.26
CA GLN A 75 -2.24 12.51 4.72
C GLN A 75 -1.06 12.67 5.69
N GLU A 76 -0.94 11.78 6.68
CA GLU A 76 0.16 11.79 7.65
C GLU A 76 1.52 11.64 6.96
N ARG A 77 1.67 10.67 6.05
CA ARG A 77 2.92 10.43 5.32
C ARG A 77 3.27 11.59 4.39
N LEU A 78 2.28 12.20 3.74
CA LEU A 78 2.48 13.40 2.92
C LEU A 78 2.89 14.61 3.78
N LEU A 79 2.29 14.76 4.95
CA LEU A 79 2.65 15.83 5.88
C LEU A 79 4.11 15.68 6.36
N CYS A 80 4.54 14.45 6.68
CA CYS A 80 5.93 14.16 7.01
C CYS A 80 6.89 14.52 5.87
N PHE A 81 6.53 14.16 4.62
CA PHE A 81 7.33 14.53 3.45
C PHE A 81 7.49 16.04 3.34
N LYS A 82 6.40 16.80 3.38
CA LYS A 82 6.43 18.27 3.27
C LYS A 82 7.27 18.88 4.39
N ARG A 83 7.04 18.47 5.65
CA ARG A 83 7.78 18.95 6.81
C ARG A 83 9.29 18.73 6.66
N LYS A 84 9.70 17.53 6.22
CA LYS A 84 11.13 17.20 6.03
C LYS A 84 11.75 17.99 4.87
N MET A 85 11.03 18.19 3.76
CA MET A 85 11.51 19.03 2.67
C MET A 85 11.73 20.47 3.14
N ASP A 86 10.80 21.03 3.93
CA ASP A 86 10.93 22.37 4.53
C ASP A 86 12.12 22.44 5.52
N GLU A 87 12.29 21.41 6.37
CA GLU A 87 13.41 21.32 7.33
C GLU A 87 14.77 21.36 6.63
N TYR A 88 14.89 20.69 5.46
CA TYR A 88 16.12 20.69 4.66
C TYR A 88 16.25 21.91 3.73
N GLY A 89 15.26 22.79 3.67
CA GLY A 89 15.23 23.89 2.73
C GLY A 89 15.17 23.43 1.26
N LEU A 90 14.61 22.23 1.02
CA LEU A 90 14.41 21.68 -0.30
C LEU A 90 13.06 22.11 -0.86
N SER A 91 13.06 22.67 -2.08
CA SER A 91 11.83 23.05 -2.73
C SER A 91 11.05 21.83 -3.22
N TYR A 92 9.73 21.88 -3.09
CA TYR A 92 8.80 20.92 -3.70
C TYR A 92 7.59 21.67 -4.25
N GLY A 93 7.11 21.24 -5.40
CA GLY A 93 5.94 21.79 -6.08
C GLY A 93 4.89 20.73 -6.34
N GLU A 94 3.83 21.10 -7.05
CA GLU A 94 2.75 20.18 -7.40
C GLU A 94 3.24 18.96 -8.19
N HIS A 95 4.20 19.15 -9.11
CA HIS A 95 4.78 18.06 -9.91
C HIS A 95 5.60 17.05 -9.11
N GLN A 96 5.98 17.35 -7.89
CA GLN A 96 6.70 16.43 -7.02
C GLN A 96 5.77 15.58 -6.14
N ILE A 97 4.44 15.82 -6.20
CA ILE A 97 3.45 15.09 -5.42
C ILE A 97 2.42 14.48 -6.37
N PHE A 98 2.25 13.16 -6.31
CA PHE A 98 1.24 12.42 -7.05
C PHE A 98 0.31 11.68 -6.11
N TYR A 99 -1.00 11.74 -6.37
CA TYR A 99 -2.00 11.04 -5.56
C TYR A 99 -2.33 9.67 -6.17
N GLY A 100 -1.80 8.64 -5.54
CA GLY A 100 -2.11 7.25 -5.82
C GLY A 100 -3.37 6.78 -5.12
N ASP A 101 -3.52 5.45 -5.05
CA ASP A 101 -4.69 4.79 -4.47
C ASP A 101 -4.29 3.61 -3.57
N PHE A 102 -3.01 3.51 -3.19
CA PHE A 102 -2.38 2.40 -2.47
C PHE A 102 -2.29 1.08 -3.24
N TRP A 103 -2.70 1.05 -4.52
CA TRP A 103 -2.63 -0.13 -5.38
C TRP A 103 -1.55 0.00 -6.47
N LYS A 104 -1.39 -1.06 -7.29
CA LYS A 104 -0.35 -1.12 -8.34
C LYS A 104 -0.75 -0.48 -9.68
N ASN A 105 -1.96 -0.02 -9.84
CA ASN A 105 -2.54 0.39 -11.12
C ASN A 105 -2.11 1.78 -11.61
N LYS A 106 -1.57 2.64 -10.75
CA LYS A 106 -1.19 4.04 -11.09
C LYS A 106 0.31 4.28 -11.29
N GLY A 107 1.10 3.23 -11.44
CA GLY A 107 2.55 3.38 -11.64
C GLY A 107 2.91 4.13 -12.92
N LYS A 108 2.17 3.89 -14.01
CA LYS A 108 2.38 4.56 -15.29
C LYS A 108 2.05 6.06 -15.18
N GLU A 109 0.89 6.41 -14.65
CA GLU A 109 0.44 7.79 -14.49
C GLU A 109 1.37 8.57 -13.55
N ALA A 110 1.86 7.95 -12.48
CA ALA A 110 2.82 8.55 -11.57
C ALA A 110 4.15 8.85 -12.27
N CYS A 111 4.66 7.92 -13.09
CA CYS A 111 5.86 8.15 -13.88
C CYS A 111 5.67 9.21 -14.98
N ASP A 112 4.50 9.25 -15.63
CA ASP A 112 4.16 10.31 -16.60
C ASP A 112 4.15 11.68 -15.91
N TRP A 113 3.68 11.75 -14.67
CA TRP A 113 3.64 12.96 -13.86
C TRP A 113 5.03 13.42 -13.42
N PHE A 114 5.82 12.55 -12.81
CA PHE A 114 7.14 12.89 -12.26
C PHE A 114 8.21 13.14 -13.31
N LEU A 115 8.03 12.59 -14.51
CA LEU A 115 8.97 12.71 -15.63
C LEU A 115 8.41 13.57 -16.77
N ALA A 116 7.47 14.48 -16.45
CA ALA A 116 6.88 15.38 -17.45
C ALA A 116 7.94 16.25 -18.13
N GLU A 117 7.74 16.55 -19.40
CA GLU A 117 8.66 17.38 -20.19
C GLU A 117 8.78 18.78 -19.58
N GLY A 118 10.01 19.25 -19.39
CA GLY A 118 10.31 20.53 -18.76
C GLY A 118 10.49 20.48 -17.26
N GLU A 119 10.12 19.40 -16.61
CA GLU A 119 10.34 19.20 -15.16
C GLU A 119 11.72 18.56 -14.89
N PRO A 120 12.37 18.91 -13.75
CA PRO A 120 13.64 18.31 -13.41
C PRO A 120 13.48 16.85 -13.05
N GLN A 121 14.30 15.97 -13.64
CA GLN A 121 14.29 14.55 -13.29
C GLN A 121 14.49 14.36 -11.78
N PRO A 122 13.63 13.55 -11.09
CA PRO A 122 13.82 13.23 -9.69
C PRO A 122 15.07 12.37 -9.47
N GLU A 123 15.74 12.57 -8.35
CA GLU A 123 16.83 11.71 -7.86
C GLU A 123 16.26 10.52 -7.08
N GLY A 124 15.10 10.72 -6.43
CA GLY A 124 14.39 9.69 -5.70
C GLY A 124 12.87 9.87 -5.72
N ILE A 125 12.16 8.75 -5.77
CA ILE A 125 10.70 8.69 -5.66
C ILE A 125 10.36 7.88 -4.41
N ILE A 126 9.75 8.54 -3.44
CA ILE A 126 9.27 7.93 -2.19
C ILE A 126 7.78 7.63 -2.37
N CYS A 127 7.39 6.37 -2.22
CA CYS A 127 6.00 5.95 -2.31
C CYS A 127 5.43 5.68 -0.91
N ALA A 128 4.20 6.09 -0.69
CA ALA A 128 3.55 5.91 0.59
C ALA A 128 3.22 4.45 0.93
N ASN A 129 3.35 3.51 -0.01
CA ASN A 129 3.37 2.07 0.29
C ASN A 129 4.16 1.26 -0.75
N ASP A 130 4.36 -0.02 -0.47
CA ASP A 130 5.17 -0.93 -1.29
C ASP A 130 4.49 -1.33 -2.60
N TYR A 131 3.16 -1.39 -2.65
CA TYR A 131 2.45 -1.66 -3.89
C TYR A 131 2.70 -0.57 -4.93
N MET A 132 2.60 0.68 -4.53
CA MET A 132 2.90 1.82 -5.38
C MET A 132 4.38 1.88 -5.75
N ALA A 133 5.29 1.60 -4.80
CA ALA A 133 6.73 1.56 -5.05
C ALA A 133 7.11 0.53 -6.11
N THR A 134 6.59 -0.70 -6.02
CA THR A 134 6.84 -1.74 -7.02
C THR A 134 6.24 -1.40 -8.39
N ALA A 135 5.09 -0.71 -8.43
CA ALA A 135 4.47 -0.27 -9.67
C ALA A 135 5.30 0.83 -10.37
N VAL A 136 5.75 1.84 -9.61
CA VAL A 136 6.64 2.90 -10.09
C VAL A 136 7.98 2.31 -10.56
N ALA A 137 8.60 1.44 -9.76
CA ALA A 137 9.86 0.81 -10.10
C ALA A 137 9.76 -0.04 -11.39
N SER A 138 8.69 -0.83 -11.54
CA SER A 138 8.41 -1.61 -12.75
C SER A 138 8.29 -0.72 -13.99
N GLU A 139 7.59 0.39 -13.88
CA GLU A 139 7.40 1.34 -14.98
C GLU A 139 8.69 2.08 -15.33
N LEU A 140 9.49 2.50 -14.33
CA LEU A 140 10.81 3.10 -14.55
C LEU A 140 11.74 2.15 -15.32
N ILE A 141 11.82 0.89 -14.89
CA ILE A 141 12.61 -0.15 -15.57
C ILE A 141 12.13 -0.36 -17.01
N ARG A 142 10.80 -0.41 -17.22
CA ARG A 142 10.20 -0.54 -18.55
C ARG A 142 10.58 0.63 -19.47
N ARG A 143 10.78 1.83 -18.92
CA ARG A 143 11.24 3.03 -19.64
C ARG A 143 12.75 3.09 -19.82
N GLY A 144 13.50 2.13 -19.28
CA GLY A 144 14.96 2.05 -19.40
C GLY A 144 15.73 2.77 -18.31
N TYR A 145 15.07 3.29 -17.27
CA TYR A 145 15.75 3.86 -16.10
C TYR A 145 16.37 2.76 -15.22
N ARG A 146 17.56 3.03 -14.71
CA ARG A 146 18.25 2.14 -13.78
C ARG A 146 17.95 2.57 -12.34
N ILE A 147 17.54 1.64 -11.52
CA ILE A 147 17.31 1.85 -10.10
C ILE A 147 18.45 1.20 -9.32
N PRO A 148 19.19 1.92 -8.47
CA PRO A 148 18.99 3.33 -8.05
C PRO A 148 19.79 4.35 -8.89
N GLN A 149 20.57 3.94 -9.89
CA GLN A 149 21.60 4.77 -10.52
C GLN A 149 21.04 6.05 -11.19
N ASP A 150 19.85 5.95 -11.79
CA ASP A 150 19.19 7.09 -12.43
C ASP A 150 18.11 7.70 -11.52
N ILE A 151 17.34 6.85 -10.83
CA ILE A 151 16.28 7.25 -9.89
C ILE A 151 16.18 6.20 -8.78
N ALA A 152 16.32 6.61 -7.52
CA ALA A 152 16.07 5.72 -6.39
C ALA A 152 14.56 5.61 -6.08
N VAL A 153 14.13 4.47 -5.53
CA VAL A 153 12.73 4.22 -5.18
C VAL A 153 12.62 3.64 -3.79
N SER A 154 11.63 4.09 -3.03
CA SER A 154 11.29 3.46 -1.75
C SER A 154 9.79 3.32 -1.54
N GLY A 155 9.41 2.39 -0.69
CA GLY A 155 8.05 2.13 -0.28
C GLY A 155 7.84 2.24 1.23
N TYR A 156 6.74 1.69 1.70
CA TYR A 156 6.33 1.61 3.09
C TYR A 156 5.45 0.36 3.25
N ASP A 157 5.42 -0.28 4.39
CA ASP A 157 4.68 -1.44 4.88
C ASP A 157 5.58 -2.67 5.11
N GLY A 158 6.68 -2.88 4.38
CA GLY A 158 7.58 -4.03 4.51
C GLY A 158 6.99 -5.32 3.92
N MET A 159 6.35 -5.22 2.76
CA MET A 159 5.76 -6.38 2.10
C MET A 159 6.84 -7.34 1.57
N ARG A 160 6.58 -8.66 1.63
CA ARG A 160 7.51 -9.68 1.11
C ARG A 160 7.85 -9.48 -0.37
N SER A 161 6.92 -8.98 -1.17
CA SER A 161 7.14 -8.69 -2.58
C SER A 161 8.25 -7.67 -2.85
N THR A 162 8.59 -6.82 -1.89
CA THR A 162 9.72 -5.87 -2.01
C THR A 162 11.07 -6.59 -2.01
N LEU A 163 11.18 -7.70 -1.29
CA LEU A 163 12.39 -8.54 -1.25
C LEU A 163 12.54 -9.40 -2.50
N SER A 164 11.44 -9.77 -3.14
CA SER A 164 11.42 -10.53 -4.40
C SER A 164 11.61 -9.64 -5.63
N PHE A 165 11.38 -8.33 -5.51
CA PHE A 165 11.57 -7.38 -6.60
C PHE A 165 13.06 -7.20 -6.92
N THR A 166 13.38 -6.87 -8.16
CA THR A 166 14.76 -6.61 -8.60
C THR A 166 14.83 -5.22 -9.23
N PRO A 167 15.57 -4.25 -8.60
CA PRO A 167 16.28 -4.36 -7.32
C PRO A 167 15.35 -4.44 -6.11
N CYS A 168 15.76 -5.04 -4.99
CA CYS A 168 15.00 -5.07 -3.74
C CYS A 168 14.61 -3.66 -3.31
N ILE A 169 13.34 -3.45 -2.99
CA ILE A 169 12.83 -2.13 -2.66
C ILE A 169 13.12 -1.76 -1.20
N THR A 170 13.75 -0.62 -1.01
CA THR A 170 13.89 0.05 0.28
C THR A 170 12.50 0.36 0.84
N THR A 171 12.24 -0.01 2.09
CA THR A 171 10.91 0.15 2.69
C THR A 171 10.97 0.43 4.18
N ALA A 172 9.87 0.92 4.74
CA ALA A 172 9.63 0.98 6.17
C ALA A 172 8.75 -0.20 6.57
N THR A 173 9.28 -1.13 7.36
CA THR A 173 8.56 -2.36 7.75
C THR A 173 7.68 -2.13 8.96
N VAL A 174 6.38 -2.31 8.78
CA VAL A 174 5.39 -2.27 9.85
C VAL A 174 5.37 -3.62 10.58
N PRO A 175 5.37 -3.65 11.93
CA PRO A 175 5.42 -4.88 12.70
C PRO A 175 4.04 -5.57 12.81
N PHE A 176 3.46 -5.97 11.68
CA PHE A 176 2.11 -6.57 11.61
C PHE A 176 1.92 -7.79 12.51
N PHE A 177 2.98 -8.62 12.65
CA PHE A 177 2.92 -9.78 13.53
C PHE A 177 2.74 -9.37 15.00
N GLU A 178 3.48 -8.36 15.46
CA GLU A 178 3.37 -7.83 16.83
C GLU A 178 2.02 -7.14 17.05
N MET A 179 1.52 -6.43 16.05
CA MET A 179 0.18 -5.84 16.10
C MET A 179 -0.89 -6.93 16.25
N GLY A 180 -0.83 -7.99 15.44
CA GLY A 180 -1.74 -9.13 15.56
C GLY A 180 -1.65 -9.83 16.92
N ARG A 181 -0.44 -10.07 17.43
CA ARG A 181 -0.21 -10.63 18.77
C ARG A 181 -0.81 -9.74 19.87
N ARG A 182 -0.63 -8.42 19.75
CA ARG A 182 -1.20 -7.46 20.69
C ARG A 182 -2.72 -7.42 20.63
N ALA A 183 -3.31 -7.53 19.44
CA ALA A 183 -4.76 -7.62 19.28
C ALA A 183 -5.36 -8.80 20.07
N VAL A 184 -4.76 -9.99 19.91
CA VAL A 184 -5.19 -11.18 20.65
C VAL A 184 -5.06 -10.99 22.17
N GLN A 185 -3.94 -10.39 22.65
CA GLN A 185 -3.75 -10.11 24.07
C GLN A 185 -4.80 -9.12 24.62
N ILE A 186 -5.21 -8.13 23.85
CA ILE A 186 -6.26 -7.19 24.25
C ILE A 186 -7.59 -7.91 24.37
N ILE A 187 -7.94 -8.73 23.39
CA ILE A 187 -9.18 -9.50 23.38
C ILE A 187 -9.22 -10.42 24.61
N ASP A 188 -8.15 -11.15 24.87
CA ASP A 188 -8.06 -12.10 25.99
C ASP A 188 -8.20 -11.40 27.35
N LYS A 189 -7.46 -10.30 27.56
CA LYS A 189 -7.45 -9.57 28.84
C LYS A 189 -8.72 -8.79 29.13
N LYS A 190 -9.48 -8.39 28.10
CA LYS A 190 -10.64 -7.50 28.22
C LYS A 190 -11.98 -8.22 28.13
N GLN A 191 -12.00 -9.54 28.18
CA GLN A 191 -13.26 -10.31 28.25
C GLN A 191 -14.15 -9.86 29.45
N ASP A 192 -13.52 -9.47 30.53
CA ASP A 192 -14.23 -9.06 31.76
C ASP A 192 -14.48 -7.54 31.87
N CYS A 193 -13.87 -6.73 30.96
CA CYS A 193 -13.95 -5.27 31.05
C CYS A 193 -13.91 -4.62 29.64
N PRO A 194 -14.93 -4.83 28.78
CA PRO A 194 -14.93 -4.40 27.38
C PRO A 194 -15.01 -2.89 27.18
N GLU A 195 -15.41 -2.12 28.18
CA GLU A 195 -15.65 -0.67 28.07
C GLU A 195 -14.38 0.19 28.04
N LYS A 196 -13.27 -0.32 28.59
CA LYS A 196 -11.99 0.42 28.61
C LYS A 196 -11.23 0.21 27.31
N VAL A 197 -11.28 1.20 26.43
CA VAL A 197 -10.54 1.19 25.15
C VAL A 197 -9.15 1.80 25.31
N GLU A 198 -8.19 1.34 24.50
CA GLU A 198 -6.83 1.87 24.42
C GLU A 198 -6.39 2.07 22.97
N ASN A 199 -5.54 3.08 22.76
CA ASN A 199 -4.83 3.28 21.50
C ASN A 199 -3.36 2.91 21.72
N VAL A 200 -2.85 1.98 20.93
CA VAL A 200 -1.45 1.52 20.99
C VAL A 200 -0.79 1.86 19.66
N PHE A 201 0.32 2.58 19.72
CA PHE A 201 1.10 2.94 18.54
C PHE A 201 2.29 2.00 18.39
N PHE A 202 2.61 1.68 17.15
CA PHE A 202 3.74 0.84 16.76
C PHE A 202 4.62 1.62 15.79
N ASP A 203 5.93 1.54 16.02
CA ASP A 203 6.92 2.12 15.12
C ASP A 203 7.19 1.16 13.96
N ALA A 204 7.27 1.70 12.75
CA ALA A 204 7.83 0.98 11.63
C ALA A 204 9.36 1.07 11.67
N VAL A 205 10.06 0.15 11.02
CA VAL A 205 11.52 0.08 10.98
C VAL A 205 12.00 0.26 9.55
N LEU A 206 12.86 1.25 9.33
CA LEU A 206 13.49 1.48 8.03
C LEU A 206 14.39 0.30 7.65
N GLN A 207 14.21 -0.21 6.44
CA GLN A 207 15.05 -1.24 5.82
C GLN A 207 15.63 -0.71 4.50
N PRO A 208 16.85 -0.14 4.53
CA PRO A 208 17.56 0.23 3.31
C PRO A 208 17.94 -1.00 2.51
N MET A 209 17.67 -0.96 1.19
CA MET A 209 17.87 -2.07 0.27
C MET A 209 18.54 -1.57 -1.03
N GLU A 210 18.54 -2.43 -2.07
CA GLU A 210 19.18 -2.14 -3.35
C GLU A 210 18.62 -0.90 -4.05
N SER A 211 17.32 -0.64 -3.92
CA SER A 211 16.66 0.44 -4.67
C SER A 211 17.00 1.85 -4.22
N CYS A 212 17.65 2.01 -3.05
CA CYS A 212 18.28 3.28 -2.65
C CYS A 212 19.80 3.27 -2.84
N GLY A 213 20.41 2.12 -3.10
CA GLY A 213 21.86 1.96 -3.31
C GLY A 213 22.64 1.48 -2.10
N CYS A 214 21.98 1.12 -0.98
CA CYS A 214 22.66 0.70 0.25
C CYS A 214 23.19 -0.73 0.23
N MET A 215 22.60 -1.60 -0.58
CA MET A 215 23.03 -2.99 -0.72
C MET A 215 23.61 -3.21 -2.11
N ALA A 216 24.69 -4.00 -2.19
CA ALA A 216 25.21 -4.42 -3.48
C ALA A 216 24.21 -5.35 -4.18
N SER A 217 24.05 -5.17 -5.49
CA SER A 217 23.24 -6.09 -6.30
C SER A 217 23.84 -7.50 -6.26
N GLU A 218 22.98 -8.50 -6.10
CA GLU A 218 23.36 -9.91 -6.12
C GLU A 218 23.70 -10.39 -7.53
N GLY A 219 24.30 -11.59 -7.63
CA GLY A 219 24.63 -12.19 -8.92
C GLY A 219 23.39 -12.47 -9.78
N GLN A 220 23.58 -12.51 -11.11
CA GLN A 220 22.52 -12.67 -12.12
C GLN A 220 21.59 -13.85 -11.87
N GLU A 221 22.11 -14.94 -11.31
CA GLU A 221 21.31 -16.14 -11.02
C GLU A 221 20.28 -15.91 -9.91
N VAL A 222 20.73 -15.24 -8.82
CA VAL A 222 19.85 -14.87 -7.69
C VAL A 222 18.79 -13.86 -8.14
N MET A 223 19.19 -12.87 -8.94
CA MET A 223 18.24 -11.92 -9.54
C MET A 223 17.18 -12.62 -10.38
N THR A 224 17.55 -13.63 -11.16
CA THR A 224 16.60 -14.41 -11.98
C THR A 224 15.61 -15.19 -11.12
N ILE A 225 16.08 -15.83 -10.04
CA ILE A 225 15.21 -16.55 -9.10
C ILE A 225 14.24 -15.57 -8.43
N ARG A 226 14.74 -14.46 -7.96
CA ARG A 226 13.97 -13.40 -7.29
C ARG A 226 12.89 -12.84 -8.22
N GLN A 227 13.23 -12.56 -9.48
CA GLN A 227 12.27 -12.10 -10.49
C GLN A 227 11.12 -13.10 -10.71
N ARG A 228 11.41 -14.40 -10.80
CA ARG A 228 10.38 -15.45 -10.91
C ARG A 228 9.47 -15.52 -9.68
N MET A 229 10.06 -15.38 -8.48
CA MET A 229 9.29 -15.33 -7.23
C MET A 229 8.34 -14.14 -7.23
N TYR A 230 8.83 -12.95 -7.60
CA TYR A 230 8.03 -11.73 -7.68
C TYR A 230 6.87 -11.88 -8.67
N GLU A 231 7.13 -12.41 -9.88
CA GLU A 231 6.09 -12.63 -10.89
C GLU A 231 4.98 -13.56 -10.37
N THR A 232 5.37 -14.64 -9.66
CA THR A 232 4.42 -15.59 -9.06
C THR A 232 3.58 -14.94 -7.95
N GLU A 233 4.21 -14.19 -7.05
CA GLU A 233 3.52 -13.45 -5.98
C GLU A 233 2.61 -12.36 -6.56
N ASN A 234 3.07 -11.65 -7.59
CA ASN A 234 2.30 -10.59 -8.25
C ASN A 234 1.03 -11.11 -8.91
N ILE A 235 1.09 -12.29 -9.54
CA ILE A 235 -0.10 -12.97 -10.09
C ILE A 235 -1.10 -13.28 -8.98
N GLY A 236 -0.63 -13.80 -7.83
CA GLY A 236 -1.47 -14.08 -6.67
C GLY A 236 -2.15 -12.81 -6.12
N GLN A 237 -1.37 -11.76 -5.88
CA GLN A 237 -1.86 -10.48 -5.36
C GLN A 237 -2.85 -9.80 -6.31
N ASN A 238 -2.59 -9.84 -7.61
CA ASN A 238 -3.52 -9.29 -8.61
C ASN A 238 -4.85 -10.05 -8.62
N ARG A 239 -4.84 -11.36 -8.43
CA ARG A 239 -6.08 -12.15 -8.28
C ARG A 239 -6.85 -11.78 -7.02
N GLU A 240 -6.18 -11.68 -5.88
CA GLU A 240 -6.79 -11.26 -4.62
C GLU A 240 -7.43 -9.86 -4.75
N MET A 241 -6.72 -8.93 -5.36
CA MET A 241 -7.21 -7.58 -5.64
C MET A 241 -8.46 -7.61 -6.55
N GLN A 242 -8.43 -8.41 -7.62
CA GLN A 242 -9.59 -8.57 -8.50
C GLN A 242 -10.81 -9.16 -7.76
N PHE A 243 -10.59 -10.16 -6.90
CA PHE A 243 -11.66 -10.72 -6.07
C PHE A 243 -12.20 -9.70 -5.07
N HIS A 244 -11.34 -8.87 -4.48
CA HIS A 244 -11.74 -7.81 -3.57
C HIS A 244 -12.64 -6.79 -4.28
N PHE A 245 -12.21 -6.24 -5.42
CA PHE A 245 -13.03 -5.31 -6.19
C PHE A 245 -14.31 -5.94 -6.73
N MET A 246 -14.26 -7.20 -7.16
CA MET A 246 -15.44 -7.95 -7.55
C MET A 246 -16.44 -8.03 -6.39
N SER A 247 -15.97 -8.33 -5.19
CA SER A 247 -16.79 -8.43 -3.99
C SER A 247 -17.48 -7.10 -3.65
N ILE A 248 -16.72 -5.98 -3.71
CA ILE A 248 -17.26 -4.63 -3.49
C ILE A 248 -18.35 -4.33 -4.55
N HIS A 249 -18.03 -4.50 -5.83
CA HIS A 249 -18.98 -4.20 -6.90
C HIS A 249 -20.21 -5.12 -6.89
N MET A 250 -20.09 -6.34 -6.38
CA MET A 250 -21.24 -7.23 -6.20
C MET A 250 -22.11 -6.82 -5.03
N SER A 251 -21.53 -6.25 -3.96
CA SER A 251 -22.30 -5.77 -2.81
C SER A 251 -23.21 -4.56 -3.15
N GLU A 252 -22.89 -3.85 -4.24
CA GLU A 252 -23.69 -2.74 -4.76
C GLU A 252 -24.83 -3.17 -5.69
N CYS A 253 -24.95 -4.48 -6.02
CA CYS A 253 -25.98 -4.98 -6.92
C CYS A 253 -27.28 -5.22 -6.16
N HIS A 254 -28.38 -4.83 -6.78
CA HIS A 254 -29.73 -5.02 -6.25
C HIS A 254 -30.51 -6.11 -6.98
N THR A 255 -29.98 -6.58 -8.13
CA THR A 255 -30.64 -7.62 -8.96
C THR A 255 -29.63 -8.69 -9.40
N ILE A 256 -30.13 -9.90 -9.70
CA ILE A 256 -29.32 -11.02 -10.21
C ILE A 256 -28.72 -10.68 -11.58
N ASP A 257 -29.43 -9.93 -12.41
CA ASP A 257 -28.94 -9.51 -13.73
C ASP A 257 -27.76 -8.54 -13.62
N GLU A 258 -27.79 -7.60 -12.69
CA GLU A 258 -26.65 -6.71 -12.39
C GLU A 258 -25.43 -7.50 -11.91
N VAL A 259 -25.63 -8.49 -11.03
CA VAL A 259 -24.56 -9.40 -10.57
C VAL A 259 -23.97 -10.14 -11.77
N GLY A 260 -24.80 -10.70 -12.66
CA GLY A 260 -24.32 -11.41 -13.85
C GLY A 260 -23.48 -10.54 -14.79
N GLN A 261 -23.92 -9.30 -15.03
CA GLN A 261 -23.18 -8.35 -15.88
C GLN A 261 -21.85 -7.91 -15.25
N LYS A 262 -21.82 -7.68 -13.93
CA LYS A 262 -20.59 -7.30 -13.24
C LYS A 262 -19.60 -8.46 -13.16
N ILE A 263 -20.04 -9.68 -12.83
CA ILE A 263 -19.19 -10.89 -12.81
C ILE A 263 -18.53 -11.12 -14.17
N GLY A 264 -19.26 -10.96 -15.27
CA GLY A 264 -18.74 -11.16 -16.61
C GLY A 264 -17.49 -10.32 -16.90
N ARG A 265 -17.41 -9.10 -16.39
CA ARG A 265 -16.23 -8.21 -16.55
C ARG A 265 -15.00 -8.73 -15.82
N TYR A 266 -15.16 -9.37 -14.67
CA TYR A 266 -14.05 -9.91 -13.89
C TYR A 266 -13.57 -11.26 -14.41
N ILE A 267 -14.49 -12.14 -14.85
CA ILE A 267 -14.13 -13.45 -15.40
C ILE A 267 -13.30 -13.32 -16.68
N TYR A 268 -13.57 -12.33 -17.52
CA TYR A 268 -12.79 -12.08 -18.74
C TYR A 268 -11.34 -11.69 -18.45
N ASN A 269 -11.05 -11.10 -17.30
CA ASN A 269 -9.72 -10.68 -16.88
C ASN A 269 -8.97 -11.76 -16.08
N ILE A 270 -9.63 -12.86 -15.71
CA ILE A 270 -8.97 -13.99 -15.04
C ILE A 270 -8.47 -14.95 -16.11
N GLU A 271 -7.22 -14.80 -16.54
CA GLU A 271 -6.54 -15.63 -17.55
C GLU A 271 -6.56 -17.16 -17.27
N ALA A 272 -7.10 -17.58 -16.14
CA ALA A 272 -7.10 -18.97 -15.68
C ALA A 272 -8.38 -19.77 -15.99
N VAL A 273 -9.39 -19.17 -16.58
CA VAL A 273 -10.58 -19.91 -17.02
C VAL A 273 -10.39 -20.31 -18.48
N SER A 274 -9.65 -21.41 -18.69
CA SER A 274 -9.63 -22.08 -19.98
C SER A 274 -11.06 -22.47 -20.35
N TYR A 275 -11.62 -21.80 -21.35
CA TYR A 275 -12.98 -21.98 -21.87
C TYR A 275 -13.34 -23.43 -22.30
N LYS A 276 -12.45 -24.37 -22.15
CA LYS A 276 -12.63 -25.78 -22.57
C LYS A 276 -13.52 -26.61 -21.65
N HIS A 277 -13.94 -26.11 -20.49
CA HIS A 277 -14.69 -26.92 -19.51
C HIS A 277 -16.00 -26.32 -18.99
N LEU A 278 -16.47 -25.21 -19.55
CA LEU A 278 -17.79 -24.66 -19.21
C LEU A 278 -18.78 -24.83 -20.39
N THR A 279 -19.05 -26.06 -20.78
CA THR A 279 -20.33 -26.39 -21.40
C THR A 279 -21.35 -26.57 -20.27
N LEU A 280 -22.15 -25.53 -20.03
CA LEU A 280 -23.36 -25.68 -19.24
C LEU A 280 -24.23 -26.78 -19.88
N PRO A 281 -24.71 -27.77 -19.12
CA PRO A 281 -25.68 -28.72 -19.67
C PRO A 281 -26.91 -27.95 -20.09
N THR A 282 -27.26 -28.05 -21.34
CA THR A 282 -28.54 -27.57 -21.87
C THR A 282 -29.64 -28.32 -21.10
N ILE A 283 -30.38 -27.60 -20.26
CA ILE A 283 -31.58 -28.13 -19.63
C ILE A 283 -32.62 -28.19 -20.74
N ALA A 284 -32.96 -29.42 -21.13
CA ALA A 284 -34.09 -29.74 -22.03
C ALA A 284 -35.40 -29.64 -21.26
#